data_b6b53fe0712028d8fe9143c54dd3129d
#
_entry.id   b6b53fe0712028d8fe9143c54dd3129d
#
_cell.length_a   1.000
_cell.length_b   1.000
_cell.length_c   1.000
_cell.angle_alpha   90.00
_cell.angle_beta   90.00
_cell.angle_gamma   90.00
#
_symmetry.space_group_name_H-M   'P 1'
#
loop_
_entity.id
_entity.type
_entity.pdbx_description
1 polymer ?
#
loop_
_entity_poly.entity_id
_entity_poly.type
_entity_poly.pdbx_seq_one_letter_code
_entity_poly.pdbx_strand_id
1 'polypeptide(L)'
;MTRLQPTKSSSRPSQARRLWAAVAFVLALVAIFFPAETASAAGPVVVASKIDTEGTLLGNMIADVVAARGIAVDRRIQLGPTNIVRAALLAGQIDLYPEYTGNGGIFFHRDNDPAWKNAARGYDEVKKLDAAQNRIVWLDPAPANNTWVIAIRGDLPAFPGRKCLDSLAAYLAEGGRFKLAASAEFVESPAALPAFEKTYGFQLKAEQLLTLSGGNTAATLRAAAEGISGVNAGMAYGTDGELAALGLTALCDDKGAQIVYAPAPVIRQAVLDEHPDIAAALVPVFASLSLETLQALNARIAVAGEDAGAVAVDYLKSKHFLP
;
A
#
# COMPACT_ATOMS: atom_id res chain seq x y z
N MET A 1 -88.49 53.30 -51.56
CA MET A 1 -88.17 52.51 -50.34
C MET A 1 -87.18 51.41 -50.76
N THR A 2 -85.90 51.64 -50.58
CA THR A 2 -84.87 50.68 -51.00
C THR A 2 -83.99 50.39 -49.79
N ARG A 3 -83.99 49.17 -49.27
CA ARG A 3 -83.21 48.69 -48.10
C ARG A 3 -81.75 48.39 -48.52
N LEU A 4 -80.82 49.05 -47.93
CA LEU A 4 -79.42 48.74 -48.02
C LEU A 4 -79.05 47.60 -47.04
N GLN A 5 -78.41 46.55 -47.55
CA GLN A 5 -77.81 45.45 -46.70
C GLN A 5 -76.37 45.81 -46.29
N PRO A 6 -75.93 45.42 -45.09
CA PRO A 6 -74.54 45.68 -44.64
C PRO A 6 -73.60 44.58 -45.18
N THR A 7 -72.46 44.99 -45.75
CA THR A 7 -71.37 44.14 -46.19
C THR A 7 -70.53 43.65 -44.98
N LYS A 8 -70.37 42.31 -44.87
CA LYS A 8 -69.42 41.69 -43.90
C LYS A 8 -67.98 41.83 -44.38
N SER A 9 -67.16 42.59 -43.65
CA SER A 9 -65.74 42.68 -43.84
C SER A 9 -65.04 41.42 -43.15
N SER A 10 -64.47 40.57 -43.98
CA SER A 10 -63.59 39.43 -43.44
C SER A 10 -62.16 39.92 -43.35
N SER A 11 -61.74 40.22 -42.15
CA SER A 11 -60.30 40.50 -41.84
C SER A 11 -59.50 39.19 -41.83
N ARG A 12 -58.73 38.96 -42.89
CA ARG A 12 -57.69 37.90 -42.88
C ARG A 12 -56.54 38.32 -41.95
N PRO A 13 -56.05 37.43 -41.05
CA PRO A 13 -54.90 37.79 -40.23
C PRO A 13 -53.63 37.91 -41.07
N SER A 14 -52.87 38.99 -40.85
CA SER A 14 -51.65 39.35 -41.59
C SER A 14 -50.58 38.27 -41.53
N GLN A 15 -49.90 38.07 -42.67
CA GLN A 15 -48.76 37.08 -42.74
C GLN A 15 -47.71 37.27 -41.67
N ALA A 16 -47.56 38.50 -41.16
CA ALA A 16 -46.62 38.78 -40.04
C ALA A 16 -46.92 38.01 -38.73
N ARG A 17 -48.23 37.88 -38.39
CA ARG A 17 -48.61 37.11 -37.17
C ARG A 17 -48.40 35.62 -37.32
N ARG A 18 -48.40 35.03 -38.49
CA ARG A 18 -48.08 33.62 -38.73
C ARG A 18 -46.60 33.33 -38.70
N LEU A 19 -45.72 34.29 -39.11
CA LEU A 19 -44.31 34.19 -39.06
C LEU A 19 -43.81 34.23 -37.59
N TRP A 20 -44.35 35.11 -36.75
CA TRP A 20 -43.97 35.20 -35.32
C TRP A 20 -44.41 33.96 -34.52
N ALA A 21 -45.55 33.39 -34.81
CA ALA A 21 -46.01 32.15 -34.19
C ALA A 21 -45.15 30.93 -34.59
N ALA A 22 -44.68 30.86 -35.85
CA ALA A 22 -43.79 29.80 -36.33
C ALA A 22 -42.37 29.92 -35.72
N VAL A 23 -41.82 31.12 -35.57
CA VAL A 23 -40.52 31.38 -34.94
C VAL A 23 -40.53 31.06 -33.42
N ALA A 24 -41.63 31.43 -32.73
CA ALA A 24 -41.78 31.09 -31.31
C ALA A 24 -41.91 29.58 -31.07
N PHE A 25 -42.57 28.84 -32.00
CA PHE A 25 -42.68 27.38 -31.89
C PHE A 25 -41.39 26.64 -32.19
N VAL A 26 -40.54 27.13 -33.12
CA VAL A 26 -39.20 26.58 -33.41
C VAL A 26 -38.22 26.85 -32.25
N LEU A 27 -38.26 28.04 -31.63
CA LEU A 27 -37.44 28.34 -30.47
C LEU A 27 -37.83 27.53 -29.22
N ALA A 28 -39.12 27.20 -29.05
CA ALA A 28 -39.57 26.31 -27.96
C ALA A 28 -39.18 24.84 -28.17
N LEU A 29 -39.07 24.36 -29.43
CA LEU A 29 -38.63 23.02 -29.77
C LEU A 29 -37.11 22.85 -29.67
N VAL A 30 -36.32 23.89 -29.86
CA VAL A 30 -34.87 23.87 -29.70
C VAL A 30 -34.46 23.83 -28.21
N ALA A 31 -35.29 24.39 -27.31
CA ALA A 31 -35.01 24.36 -25.85
C ALA A 31 -35.23 22.99 -25.20
N ILE A 32 -35.86 22.02 -25.89
CA ILE A 32 -36.15 20.68 -25.35
C ILE A 32 -35.05 19.65 -25.72
N PHE A 33 -34.09 20.00 -26.58
CA PHE A 33 -33.00 19.14 -27.04
C PHE A 33 -31.62 19.59 -26.54
N PHE A 34 -31.51 20.18 -25.34
CA PHE A 34 -30.26 20.07 -24.61
C PHE A 34 -30.26 18.67 -24.02
N PRO A 35 -29.36 17.76 -24.46
CA PRO A 35 -29.14 16.55 -23.72
C PRO A 35 -28.71 17.02 -22.34
N ALA A 36 -29.43 16.64 -21.29
CA ALA A 36 -28.86 16.67 -19.95
C ALA A 36 -27.52 15.96 -20.12
N GLU A 37 -26.41 16.65 -19.92
CA GLU A 37 -25.11 15.99 -19.71
C GLU A 37 -25.36 14.98 -18.59
N THR A 38 -25.59 13.73 -19.01
CA THR A 38 -25.49 12.63 -18.07
C THR A 38 -24.06 12.75 -17.55
N ALA A 39 -23.92 13.23 -16.33
CA ALA A 39 -22.66 13.13 -15.60
C ALA A 39 -22.21 11.69 -15.84
N SER A 40 -21.18 11.52 -16.63
CA SER A 40 -20.57 10.21 -16.85
C SER A 40 -20.25 9.72 -15.45
N ALA A 41 -20.94 8.70 -15.00
CA ALA A 41 -20.58 8.10 -13.72
C ALA A 41 -19.11 7.74 -13.84
N ALA A 42 -18.28 8.32 -12.98
CA ALA A 42 -16.87 7.98 -12.93
C ALA A 42 -16.74 6.46 -12.93
N GLY A 43 -15.83 5.94 -13.74
CA GLY A 43 -15.58 4.49 -13.76
C GLY A 43 -15.19 4.00 -12.36
N PRO A 44 -15.24 2.70 -12.11
CA PRO A 44 -14.82 2.17 -10.82
C PRO A 44 -13.33 2.50 -10.55
N VAL A 45 -13.01 2.86 -9.31
CA VAL A 45 -11.63 3.02 -8.86
C VAL A 45 -10.97 1.64 -8.83
N VAL A 46 -9.87 1.48 -9.56
CA VAL A 46 -9.15 0.20 -9.67
C VAL A 46 -8.14 0.09 -8.55
N VAL A 47 -8.44 -0.75 -7.55
CA VAL A 47 -7.56 -1.01 -6.40
C VAL A 47 -6.78 -2.29 -6.60
N ALA A 48 -5.46 -2.21 -6.53
CA ALA A 48 -4.58 -3.37 -6.68
C ALA A 48 -3.79 -3.67 -5.41
N SER A 49 -3.08 -4.79 -5.41
CA SER A 49 -2.07 -5.10 -4.42
C SER A 49 -0.89 -5.87 -5.00
N LYS A 50 0.19 -5.92 -4.22
CA LYS A 50 1.28 -6.87 -4.44
C LYS A 50 0.80 -8.29 -4.12
N ILE A 51 1.58 -9.27 -4.55
CA ILE A 51 1.23 -10.70 -4.42
C ILE A 51 1.47 -11.27 -3.01
N ASP A 52 2.28 -10.59 -2.19
CA ASP A 52 2.62 -11.01 -0.83
C ASP A 52 1.42 -10.90 0.14
N THR A 53 1.56 -11.54 1.31
CA THR A 53 0.51 -11.60 2.35
C THR A 53 0.08 -10.21 2.81
N GLU A 54 1.04 -9.36 3.17
CA GLU A 54 0.74 -8.01 3.67
C GLU A 54 0.18 -7.11 2.58
N GLY A 55 0.74 -7.17 1.37
CA GLY A 55 0.19 -6.46 0.21
C GLY A 55 -1.26 -6.86 -0.06
N THR A 56 -1.58 -8.15 0.01
CA THR A 56 -2.93 -8.67 -0.15
C THR A 56 -3.88 -8.14 0.93
N LEU A 57 -3.46 -8.17 2.20
CA LEU A 57 -4.22 -7.64 3.33
C LEU A 57 -4.52 -6.14 3.16
N LEU A 58 -3.48 -5.34 2.94
CA LEU A 58 -3.59 -3.89 2.81
C LEU A 58 -4.40 -3.47 1.58
N GLY A 59 -4.26 -4.19 0.47
CA GLY A 59 -5.05 -3.96 -0.74
C GLY A 59 -6.54 -4.21 -0.52
N ASN A 60 -6.91 -5.26 0.22
CA ASN A 60 -8.30 -5.51 0.62
C ASN A 60 -8.81 -4.41 1.55
N MET A 61 -8.03 -3.98 2.57
CA MET A 61 -8.42 -2.87 3.44
C MET A 61 -8.72 -1.60 2.64
N ILE A 62 -7.85 -1.23 1.70
CA ILE A 62 -8.04 -0.07 0.84
C ILE A 62 -9.35 -0.21 0.05
N ALA A 63 -9.55 -1.35 -0.60
CA ALA A 63 -10.72 -1.60 -1.43
C ALA A 63 -12.04 -1.54 -0.62
N ASP A 64 -12.06 -2.11 0.59
CA ASP A 64 -13.22 -2.10 1.46
C ASP A 64 -13.55 -0.68 1.96
N VAL A 65 -12.54 0.09 2.35
CA VAL A 65 -12.71 1.47 2.83
C VAL A 65 -13.20 2.38 1.71
N VAL A 66 -12.66 2.26 0.49
CA VAL A 66 -13.12 3.03 -0.68
C VAL A 66 -14.56 2.66 -1.03
N ALA A 67 -14.91 1.37 -1.05
CA ALA A 67 -16.26 0.91 -1.32
C ALA A 67 -17.27 1.41 -0.27
N ALA A 68 -16.87 1.48 1.00
CA ALA A 68 -17.72 2.00 2.09
C ALA A 68 -18.04 3.51 1.95
N ARG A 69 -17.31 4.24 1.10
CA ARG A 69 -17.63 5.63 0.73
C ARG A 69 -18.61 5.74 -0.44
N GLY A 70 -19.17 4.61 -0.90
CA GLY A 70 -20.10 4.57 -2.04
C GLY A 70 -19.40 4.67 -3.40
N ILE A 71 -18.08 4.54 -3.45
CA ILE A 71 -17.28 4.55 -4.68
C ILE A 71 -17.25 3.12 -5.23
N ALA A 72 -17.57 2.95 -6.52
CA ALA A 72 -17.44 1.64 -7.17
C ALA A 72 -15.96 1.24 -7.25
N VAL A 73 -15.64 -0.02 -6.91
CA VAL A 73 -14.26 -0.53 -6.87
C VAL A 73 -14.10 -1.75 -7.78
N ASP A 74 -13.09 -1.72 -8.66
CA ASP A 74 -12.55 -2.89 -9.37
C ASP A 74 -11.32 -3.41 -8.61
N ARG A 75 -11.36 -4.65 -8.11
CA ARG A 75 -10.29 -5.23 -7.29
C ARG A 75 -9.31 -6.02 -8.15
N ARG A 76 -8.06 -5.61 -8.15
CA ARG A 76 -6.92 -6.29 -8.80
C ARG A 76 -5.93 -6.79 -7.75
N ILE A 77 -6.45 -7.48 -6.72
CA ILE A 77 -5.65 -8.00 -5.59
C ILE A 77 -4.70 -9.10 -6.09
N GLN A 78 -3.46 -9.13 -5.54
CA GLN A 78 -2.39 -10.03 -5.95
C GLN A 78 -1.98 -9.87 -7.43
N LEU A 79 -1.95 -8.65 -7.94
CA LEU A 79 -1.63 -8.36 -9.34
C LEU A 79 -0.21 -8.80 -9.73
N GLY A 80 0.75 -8.72 -8.82
CA GLY A 80 2.12 -9.15 -9.08
C GLY A 80 3.15 -8.54 -8.11
N PRO A 81 4.45 -8.69 -8.40
CA PRO A 81 5.53 -8.07 -7.65
C PRO A 81 5.59 -6.55 -7.86
N THR A 82 6.41 -5.86 -7.05
CA THR A 82 6.55 -4.39 -7.03
C THR A 82 6.65 -3.74 -8.40
N ASN A 83 7.52 -4.25 -9.28
CA ASN A 83 7.73 -3.69 -10.61
C ASN A 83 6.47 -3.77 -11.51
N ILE A 84 5.69 -4.83 -11.41
CA ILE A 84 4.46 -5.02 -12.18
C ILE A 84 3.37 -4.07 -11.69
N VAL A 85 3.13 -4.00 -10.38
CA VAL A 85 2.09 -3.14 -9.80
C VAL A 85 2.45 -1.67 -10.01
N ARG A 86 3.73 -1.30 -9.84
CA ARG A 86 4.22 0.05 -10.12
C ARG A 86 4.02 0.46 -11.59
N ALA A 87 4.37 -0.41 -12.53
CA ALA A 87 4.17 -0.15 -13.95
C ALA A 87 2.69 0.02 -14.31
N ALA A 88 1.81 -0.79 -13.72
CA ALA A 88 0.36 -0.68 -13.92
C ALA A 88 -0.21 0.66 -13.40
N LEU A 89 0.27 1.15 -12.24
CA LEU A 89 -0.11 2.46 -11.71
C LEU A 89 0.32 3.59 -12.64
N LEU A 90 1.57 3.58 -13.08
CA LEU A 90 2.13 4.61 -13.99
C LEU A 90 1.43 4.61 -15.36
N ALA A 91 1.02 3.44 -15.83
CA ALA A 91 0.25 3.29 -17.07
C ALA A 91 -1.26 3.63 -16.93
N GLY A 92 -1.74 3.93 -15.71
CA GLY A 92 -3.16 4.18 -15.43
C GLY A 92 -4.05 2.95 -15.56
N GLN A 93 -3.50 1.74 -15.47
CA GLN A 93 -4.22 0.48 -15.48
C GLN A 93 -4.81 0.14 -14.11
N ILE A 94 -4.23 0.71 -13.06
CA ILE A 94 -4.74 0.73 -11.69
C ILE A 94 -4.67 2.16 -11.16
N ASP A 95 -5.44 2.46 -10.12
CA ASP A 95 -5.59 3.79 -9.56
C ASP A 95 -4.94 3.94 -8.19
N LEU A 96 -4.92 2.86 -7.40
CA LEU A 96 -4.55 2.88 -6.00
C LEU A 96 -4.03 1.51 -5.55
N TYR A 97 -2.95 1.51 -4.77
CA TYR A 97 -2.42 0.29 -4.14
C TYR A 97 -1.57 0.63 -2.91
N PRO A 98 -1.30 -0.33 -1.99
CA PRO A 98 -0.35 -0.15 -0.90
C PRO A 98 1.09 -0.33 -1.42
N GLU A 99 1.96 0.66 -1.13
CA GLU A 99 3.37 0.64 -1.48
C GLU A 99 4.23 0.97 -0.25
N TYR A 100 5.53 0.76 -0.32
CA TYR A 100 6.47 0.94 0.78
C TYR A 100 7.45 2.08 0.48
N THR A 101 7.65 2.99 1.43
CA THR A 101 8.44 4.22 1.24
C THR A 101 9.86 3.97 0.72
N GLY A 102 10.52 2.91 1.19
CA GLY A 102 11.89 2.56 0.79
C GLY A 102 12.06 2.20 -0.68
N ASN A 103 10.97 1.75 -1.35
CA ASN A 103 11.00 1.48 -2.78
C ASN A 103 11.26 2.73 -3.63
N GLY A 104 11.13 3.92 -3.05
CA GLY A 104 11.54 5.18 -3.68
C GLY A 104 13.00 5.16 -4.14
N GLY A 105 13.89 4.48 -3.41
CA GLY A 105 15.27 4.28 -3.83
C GLY A 105 15.37 3.67 -5.23
N ILE A 106 14.67 2.55 -5.42
CA ILE A 106 14.63 1.82 -6.70
C ILE A 106 13.88 2.61 -7.77
N PHE A 107 12.72 3.18 -7.44
CA PHE A 107 11.87 3.89 -8.41
C PHE A 107 12.56 5.10 -9.05
N PHE A 108 13.44 5.77 -8.30
CA PHE A 108 14.11 6.99 -8.72
C PHE A 108 15.62 6.82 -8.91
N HIS A 109 16.13 5.56 -8.92
CA HIS A 109 17.57 5.24 -9.08
C HIS A 109 18.46 5.96 -8.05
N ARG A 110 18.00 6.00 -6.80
CA ARG A 110 18.66 6.66 -5.66
C ARG A 110 18.86 5.71 -4.48
N ASP A 111 19.17 4.45 -4.74
CA ASP A 111 19.27 3.37 -3.77
C ASP A 111 20.25 3.68 -2.61
N ASN A 112 21.28 4.46 -2.87
CA ASN A 112 22.31 4.83 -1.90
C ASN A 112 22.01 6.10 -1.10
N ASP A 113 20.86 6.74 -1.30
CA ASP A 113 20.50 7.95 -0.58
C ASP A 113 20.18 7.63 0.90
N PRO A 114 20.88 8.27 1.85
CA PRO A 114 20.66 8.03 3.26
C PRO A 114 19.26 8.45 3.76
N ALA A 115 18.50 9.19 2.97
CA ALA A 115 17.11 9.52 3.28
C ALA A 115 16.27 8.27 3.54
N TRP A 116 16.49 7.20 2.77
CA TRP A 116 15.72 5.95 2.89
C TRP A 116 15.90 5.21 4.22
N LYS A 117 16.95 5.52 4.97
CA LYS A 117 17.20 4.95 6.31
C LYS A 117 16.51 5.70 7.45
N ASN A 118 15.71 6.70 7.12
CA ASN A 118 14.94 7.48 8.08
C ASN A 118 13.48 7.58 7.62
N ALA A 119 12.55 7.16 8.46
CA ALA A 119 11.13 7.05 8.09
C ALA A 119 10.55 8.37 7.56
N ALA A 120 10.75 9.48 8.27
CA ALA A 120 10.20 10.77 7.86
C ALA A 120 10.86 11.29 6.58
N ARG A 121 12.19 11.28 6.52
CA ARG A 121 12.93 11.78 5.33
C ARG A 121 12.66 10.92 4.10
N GLY A 122 12.61 9.59 4.23
CA GLY A 122 12.31 8.69 3.13
C GLY A 122 10.89 8.91 2.59
N TYR A 123 9.93 9.09 3.48
CA TYR A 123 8.56 9.42 3.09
C TYR A 123 8.47 10.78 2.37
N ASP A 124 9.05 11.83 2.95
CA ASP A 124 9.04 13.17 2.34
C ASP A 124 9.69 13.16 0.94
N GLU A 125 10.80 12.41 0.78
CA GLU A 125 11.51 12.33 -0.48
C GLU A 125 10.71 11.57 -1.54
N VAL A 126 10.17 10.38 -1.23
CA VAL A 126 9.37 9.62 -2.22
C VAL A 126 8.11 10.37 -2.60
N LYS A 127 7.41 10.97 -1.64
CA LYS A 127 6.21 11.78 -1.88
C LYS A 127 6.49 12.94 -2.83
N LYS A 128 7.58 13.67 -2.60
CA LYS A 128 7.99 14.80 -3.44
C LYS A 128 8.37 14.34 -4.86
N LEU A 129 9.19 13.31 -4.98
CA LEU A 129 9.65 12.81 -6.27
C LEU A 129 8.49 12.28 -7.13
N ASP A 130 7.60 11.52 -6.53
CA ASP A 130 6.48 10.90 -7.23
C ASP A 130 5.41 11.93 -7.65
N ALA A 131 5.12 12.89 -6.79
CA ALA A 131 4.23 13.99 -7.15
C ALA A 131 4.76 14.81 -8.33
N ALA A 132 6.07 15.12 -8.32
CA ALA A 132 6.70 15.95 -9.35
C ALA A 132 6.85 15.22 -10.70
N GLN A 133 7.21 13.94 -10.70
CA GLN A 133 7.57 13.21 -11.91
C GLN A 133 6.40 12.42 -12.51
N ASN A 134 5.50 11.91 -11.65
CA ASN A 134 4.49 10.93 -12.03
C ASN A 134 3.05 11.35 -11.71
N ARG A 135 2.86 12.47 -10.99
CA ARG A 135 1.53 12.88 -10.49
C ARG A 135 0.88 11.78 -9.64
N ILE A 136 1.69 11.14 -8.80
CA ILE A 136 1.28 10.13 -7.82
C ILE A 136 1.35 10.74 -6.44
N VAL A 137 0.31 10.52 -5.64
CA VAL A 137 0.21 10.99 -4.26
C VAL A 137 0.47 9.83 -3.31
N TRP A 138 1.38 10.03 -2.39
CA TRP A 138 1.60 9.15 -1.25
C TRP A 138 0.81 9.70 -0.07
N LEU A 139 -0.15 8.93 0.45
CA LEU A 139 -0.84 9.26 1.70
C LEU A 139 0.06 8.91 2.89
N ASP A 140 -0.36 9.32 4.09
CA ASP A 140 0.45 9.09 5.29
C ASP A 140 0.69 7.61 5.55
N PRO A 141 1.93 7.22 5.85
CA PRO A 141 2.30 5.82 6.03
C PRO A 141 1.86 5.29 7.39
N ALA A 142 1.73 3.97 7.49
CA ALA A 142 1.59 3.27 8.76
C ALA A 142 2.85 3.40 9.62
N PRO A 143 2.72 3.46 10.97
CA PRO A 143 3.87 3.47 11.89
C PRO A 143 4.48 2.05 12.06
N ALA A 144 4.84 1.44 10.94
CA ALA A 144 5.42 0.11 10.85
C ALA A 144 6.56 0.10 9.84
N ASN A 145 7.42 -0.90 9.92
CA ASN A 145 8.57 -1.03 9.03
C ASN A 145 8.71 -2.48 8.56
N ASN A 146 8.39 -2.75 7.32
CA ASN A 146 8.54 -4.04 6.67
C ASN A 146 9.96 -4.18 6.06
N THR A 147 10.97 -3.96 6.89
CA THR A 147 12.39 -4.09 6.48
C THR A 147 12.94 -5.47 6.82
N TRP A 148 14.07 -5.84 6.24
CA TRP A 148 14.80 -7.01 6.69
C TRP A 148 15.26 -6.89 8.14
N VAL A 149 15.07 -7.97 8.90
CA VAL A 149 15.52 -8.09 10.28
C VAL A 149 16.20 -9.45 10.52
N ILE A 150 17.03 -9.51 11.55
CA ILE A 150 17.50 -10.76 12.13
C ILE A 150 16.62 -11.05 13.35
N ALA A 151 15.90 -12.17 13.32
CA ALA A 151 15.09 -12.64 14.42
C ALA A 151 15.81 -13.76 15.18
N ILE A 152 15.72 -13.74 16.49
CA ILE A 152 16.39 -14.71 17.36
C ILE A 152 15.39 -15.48 18.22
N ARG A 153 15.74 -16.69 18.62
CA ARG A 153 15.00 -17.46 19.62
C ARG A 153 15.09 -16.82 21.00
N GLY A 154 14.00 -16.97 21.77
CA GLY A 154 13.90 -16.41 23.11
C GLY A 154 14.84 -17.05 24.15
N ASP A 155 15.35 -18.26 23.87
CA ASP A 155 16.24 -19.02 24.74
C ASP A 155 17.74 -18.75 24.47
N LEU A 156 18.09 -17.84 23.58
CA LEU A 156 19.46 -17.38 23.42
C LEU A 156 19.93 -16.69 24.73
N PRO A 157 20.94 -17.25 25.41
CA PRO A 157 21.19 -16.96 26.83
C PRO A 157 21.77 -15.59 27.13
N ALA A 158 22.15 -14.79 26.16
CA ALA A 158 23.01 -13.64 26.42
C ALA A 158 22.64 -12.36 25.66
N PHE A 159 21.43 -11.89 25.87
CA PHE A 159 21.09 -10.51 25.48
C PHE A 159 20.69 -9.75 26.75
N PRO A 160 21.64 -9.24 27.54
CA PRO A 160 21.31 -8.38 28.68
C PRO A 160 20.66 -7.09 28.12
N GLY A 161 19.45 -6.80 28.56
CA GLY A 161 18.73 -5.60 28.16
C GLY A 161 17.92 -5.74 26.88
N ARG A 162 17.90 -4.69 26.03
CA ARG A 162 17.18 -4.69 24.75
C ARG A 162 17.82 -5.68 23.77
N LYS A 163 16.97 -6.44 23.09
CA LYS A 163 17.41 -7.37 22.03
C LYS A 163 17.67 -6.57 20.73
N CYS A 164 18.91 -6.04 20.62
CA CYS A 164 19.35 -5.21 19.51
C CYS A 164 20.59 -5.80 18.83
N LEU A 165 20.90 -5.31 17.65
CA LEU A 165 22.06 -5.76 16.86
C LEU A 165 23.42 -5.42 17.54
N ASP A 166 23.50 -4.38 18.37
CA ASP A 166 24.68 -4.12 19.21
C ASP A 166 24.91 -5.26 20.22
N SER A 167 23.85 -5.77 20.81
CA SER A 167 23.93 -6.91 21.74
C SER A 167 24.32 -8.20 21.00
N LEU A 168 23.88 -8.39 19.77
CA LEU A 168 24.34 -9.51 18.93
C LEU A 168 25.84 -9.38 18.62
N ALA A 169 26.31 -8.19 18.25
CA ALA A 169 27.74 -7.97 18.00
C ALA A 169 28.61 -8.28 19.21
N ALA A 170 28.20 -7.83 20.40
CA ALA A 170 28.90 -8.14 21.66
C ALA A 170 28.88 -9.65 21.94
N TYR A 171 27.74 -10.32 21.82
CA TYR A 171 27.61 -11.76 22.00
C TYR A 171 28.53 -12.57 21.09
N LEU A 172 28.62 -12.17 19.80
CA LEU A 172 29.52 -12.80 18.83
C LEU A 172 30.99 -12.58 19.17
N ALA A 173 31.37 -11.37 19.65
CA ALA A 173 32.75 -11.06 20.07
C ALA A 173 33.20 -11.91 21.26
N GLU A 174 32.28 -12.29 22.14
CA GLU A 174 32.53 -13.19 23.29
C GLU A 174 32.52 -14.67 22.92
N GLY A 175 32.37 -15.01 21.61
CA GLY A 175 32.33 -16.38 21.10
C GLY A 175 30.99 -17.07 21.28
N GLY A 176 29.91 -16.30 21.37
CA GLY A 176 28.54 -16.80 21.50
C GLY A 176 28.14 -17.71 20.34
N ARG A 177 27.41 -18.77 20.65
CA ARG A 177 26.92 -19.72 19.63
C ARG A 177 25.76 -19.11 18.84
N PHE A 178 26.02 -18.73 17.60
CA PHE A 178 25.05 -18.12 16.72
C PHE A 178 25.06 -18.78 15.34
N LYS A 179 23.89 -19.13 14.83
CA LYS A 179 23.72 -19.61 13.46
C LYS A 179 22.42 -19.09 12.87
N LEU A 180 22.54 -18.40 11.74
CA LEU A 180 21.46 -17.73 11.04
C LEU A 180 20.96 -18.58 9.87
N ALA A 181 19.66 -18.84 9.79
CA ALA A 181 19.00 -19.27 8.57
C ALA A 181 18.60 -18.05 7.74
N ALA A 182 19.02 -17.98 6.49
CA ALA A 182 18.75 -16.87 5.60
C ALA A 182 18.66 -17.29 4.14
N SER A 183 18.06 -16.45 3.27
CA SER A 183 18.11 -16.65 1.84
C SER A 183 19.49 -16.29 1.27
N ALA A 184 19.81 -16.83 0.09
CA ALA A 184 21.03 -16.43 -0.62
C ALA A 184 21.05 -14.92 -0.89
N GLU A 185 19.90 -14.33 -1.29
CA GLU A 185 19.78 -12.89 -1.49
C GLU A 185 20.12 -12.08 -0.24
N PHE A 186 19.61 -12.49 0.94
CA PHE A 186 19.92 -11.79 2.19
C PHE A 186 21.41 -11.88 2.55
N VAL A 187 22.03 -13.01 2.30
CA VAL A 187 23.46 -13.22 2.59
C VAL A 187 24.36 -12.42 1.67
N GLU A 188 23.99 -12.31 0.37
CA GLU A 188 24.85 -11.76 -0.68
C GLU A 188 24.59 -10.28 -0.98
N SER A 189 23.36 -9.79 -0.76
CA SER A 189 22.99 -8.41 -1.07
C SER A 189 23.74 -7.42 -0.19
N PRO A 190 24.47 -6.44 -0.75
CA PRO A 190 25.17 -5.41 0.03
C PRO A 190 24.24 -4.61 0.96
N ALA A 191 22.95 -4.57 0.66
CA ALA A 191 21.94 -3.86 1.44
C ALA A 191 21.34 -4.67 2.59
N ALA A 192 21.65 -5.97 2.70
CA ALA A 192 21.09 -6.89 3.70
C ALA A 192 22.09 -7.28 4.78
N LEU A 193 22.50 -8.56 4.90
CA LEU A 193 23.44 -9.01 5.93
C LEU A 193 24.77 -8.21 5.91
N PRO A 194 25.41 -7.95 4.77
CA PRO A 194 26.61 -7.13 4.75
C PRO A 194 26.43 -5.71 5.31
N ALA A 195 25.23 -5.11 5.14
CA ALA A 195 24.95 -3.81 5.77
C ALA A 195 24.85 -3.91 7.29
N PHE A 196 24.24 -4.95 7.83
CA PHE A 196 24.24 -5.22 9.27
C PHE A 196 25.64 -5.44 9.80
N GLU A 197 26.44 -6.31 9.17
CA GLU A 197 27.81 -6.63 9.56
C GLU A 197 28.68 -5.38 9.60
N LYS A 198 28.65 -4.57 8.55
CA LYS A 198 29.40 -3.32 8.45
C LYS A 198 28.99 -2.31 9.52
N THR A 199 27.67 -2.15 9.74
CA THR A 199 27.14 -1.11 10.65
C THR A 199 27.40 -1.44 12.11
N TYR A 200 27.33 -2.73 12.47
CA TYR A 200 27.44 -3.20 13.85
C TYR A 200 28.80 -3.82 14.18
N GLY A 201 29.70 -3.95 13.20
CA GLY A 201 31.07 -4.39 13.41
C GLY A 201 31.21 -5.89 13.76
N PHE A 202 30.34 -6.73 13.20
CA PHE A 202 30.48 -8.18 13.28
C PHE A 202 30.59 -8.79 11.87
N GLN A 203 30.97 -10.06 11.78
CA GLN A 203 30.97 -10.83 10.55
C GLN A 203 30.62 -12.29 10.86
N LEU A 204 29.65 -12.84 10.14
CA LEU A 204 29.29 -14.24 10.25
C LEU A 204 30.18 -15.09 9.34
N LYS A 205 30.67 -16.21 9.87
CA LYS A 205 31.42 -17.19 9.10
C LYS A 205 30.47 -18.12 8.36
N ALA A 206 30.97 -18.83 7.35
CA ALA A 206 30.16 -19.77 6.55
C ALA A 206 29.45 -20.83 7.41
N GLU A 207 30.11 -21.37 8.45
CA GLU A 207 29.55 -22.32 9.38
C GLU A 207 28.42 -21.77 10.25
N GLN A 208 28.34 -20.43 10.38
CA GLN A 208 27.29 -19.72 11.10
C GLN A 208 26.08 -19.37 10.20
N LEU A 209 26.07 -19.82 8.96
CA LEU A 209 25.00 -19.61 8.01
C LEU A 209 24.34 -20.93 7.61
N LEU A 210 23.03 -20.93 7.53
CA LEU A 210 22.23 -21.93 6.82
C LEU A 210 21.53 -21.20 5.69
N THR A 211 22.12 -21.27 4.48
CA THR A 211 21.55 -20.61 3.30
C THR A 211 20.47 -21.47 2.69
N LEU A 212 19.25 -20.94 2.57
CA LEU A 212 18.11 -21.61 1.98
C LEU A 212 17.84 -21.02 0.58
N SER A 213 17.37 -21.86 -0.33
CA SER A 213 16.93 -21.44 -1.66
C SER A 213 15.59 -20.69 -1.56
N GLY A 214 15.53 -19.49 -2.20
CA GLY A 214 14.35 -18.64 -2.20
C GLY A 214 14.30 -17.63 -1.03
N GLY A 215 13.43 -16.64 -1.18
CA GLY A 215 13.28 -15.52 -0.22
C GLY A 215 12.17 -15.71 0.81
N ASN A 216 11.67 -16.92 1.00
CA ASN A 216 10.54 -17.19 1.88
C ASN A 216 11.00 -17.19 3.37
N THR A 217 10.58 -16.18 4.11
CA THR A 217 10.91 -16.02 5.53
C THR A 217 10.26 -17.06 6.43
N ALA A 218 9.14 -17.66 6.05
CA ALA A 218 8.53 -18.76 6.81
C ALA A 218 9.49 -19.94 6.99
N ALA A 219 10.30 -20.26 5.97
CA ALA A 219 11.28 -21.34 6.05
C ALA A 219 12.43 -21.00 6.98
N THR A 220 12.96 -19.77 6.93
CA THR A 220 14.07 -19.30 7.78
C THR A 220 13.65 -19.19 9.24
N LEU A 221 12.44 -18.67 9.49
CA LEU A 221 11.86 -18.52 10.82
C LEU A 221 11.57 -19.88 11.46
N ARG A 222 10.99 -20.83 10.68
CA ARG A 222 10.78 -22.20 11.15
C ARG A 222 12.09 -22.90 11.48
N ALA A 223 13.12 -22.77 10.63
CA ALA A 223 14.43 -23.32 10.90
C ALA A 223 15.03 -22.79 12.22
N ALA A 224 14.84 -21.50 12.48
CA ALA A 224 15.29 -20.89 13.75
C ALA A 224 14.47 -21.39 14.94
N ALA A 225 13.15 -21.42 14.85
CA ALA A 225 12.27 -21.88 15.94
C ALA A 225 12.51 -23.32 16.33
N GLU A 226 12.66 -24.22 15.35
CA GLU A 226 12.90 -25.66 15.56
C GLU A 226 14.37 -26.02 15.81
N GLY A 227 15.30 -25.09 15.66
CA GLY A 227 16.74 -25.33 15.86
C GLY A 227 17.36 -26.25 14.80
N ILE A 228 16.81 -26.27 13.57
CA ILE A 228 17.27 -27.12 12.47
C ILE A 228 18.75 -26.86 12.19
N SER A 229 19.56 -27.93 12.17
CA SER A 229 21.01 -27.83 11.93
C SER A 229 21.76 -26.90 12.89
N GLY A 230 21.22 -26.69 14.11
CA GLY A 230 21.78 -25.82 15.12
C GLY A 230 21.50 -24.31 14.91
N VAL A 231 20.59 -23.97 14.00
CA VAL A 231 20.12 -22.60 13.77
C VAL A 231 19.39 -22.07 15.02
N ASN A 232 19.65 -20.84 15.40
CA ASN A 232 19.01 -20.14 16.51
C ASN A 232 18.60 -18.71 16.17
N ALA A 233 18.76 -18.31 14.90
CA ALA A 233 18.33 -17.05 14.34
C ALA A 233 17.80 -17.25 12.91
N GLY A 234 16.88 -16.42 12.49
CA GLY A 234 16.30 -16.43 11.13
C GLY A 234 16.28 -15.04 10.53
N MET A 235 16.49 -14.96 9.23
CA MET A 235 16.13 -13.79 8.44
C MET A 235 14.61 -13.67 8.40
N ALA A 236 14.10 -12.46 8.58
CA ALA A 236 12.68 -12.13 8.53
C ALA A 236 12.46 -10.72 7.95
N TYR A 237 11.20 -10.43 7.69
CA TYR A 237 10.74 -9.05 7.59
C TYR A 237 10.13 -8.58 8.92
N GLY A 238 10.22 -7.27 9.20
CA GLY A 238 9.78 -6.73 10.49
C GLY A 238 8.31 -6.99 10.79
N THR A 239 7.47 -7.06 9.77
CA THR A 239 6.01 -7.28 9.89
C THR A 239 5.58 -8.75 9.74
N ASP A 240 6.52 -9.70 9.63
CA ASP A 240 6.20 -11.13 9.49
C ASP A 240 5.39 -11.65 10.69
N GLY A 241 4.26 -12.25 10.40
CA GLY A 241 3.34 -12.80 11.40
C GLY A 241 3.91 -13.97 12.18
N GLU A 242 4.79 -14.74 11.57
CA GLU A 242 5.46 -15.90 12.16
C GLU A 242 6.37 -15.54 13.34
N LEU A 243 6.85 -14.30 13.44
CA LEU A 243 7.74 -13.86 14.53
C LEU A 243 7.12 -14.14 15.90
N ALA A 244 5.93 -13.61 16.15
CA ALA A 244 5.23 -13.81 17.41
C ALA A 244 4.74 -15.25 17.57
N ALA A 245 4.21 -15.86 16.50
CA ALA A 245 3.65 -17.21 16.53
C ALA A 245 4.71 -18.28 16.84
N LEU A 246 5.96 -18.07 16.43
CA LEU A 246 7.07 -18.98 16.66
C LEU A 246 7.95 -18.60 17.86
N GLY A 247 7.56 -17.59 18.65
CA GLY A 247 8.32 -17.13 19.81
C GLY A 247 9.69 -16.51 19.46
N LEU A 248 9.80 -15.95 18.26
CA LEU A 248 11.00 -15.27 17.79
C LEU A 248 10.93 -13.78 18.06
N THR A 249 12.07 -13.16 18.29
CA THR A 249 12.18 -11.72 18.53
C THR A 249 13.08 -11.09 17.47
N ALA A 250 12.55 -10.13 16.71
CA ALA A 250 13.35 -9.30 15.82
C ALA A 250 14.32 -8.41 16.60
N LEU A 251 15.58 -8.39 16.19
CA LEU A 251 16.58 -7.50 16.78
C LEU A 251 16.39 -6.07 16.29
N CYS A 252 16.42 -5.10 17.18
CA CYS A 252 16.31 -3.69 16.81
C CYS A 252 17.57 -3.19 16.09
N ASP A 253 17.37 -2.36 15.08
CA ASP A 253 18.41 -1.73 14.26
C ASP A 253 18.53 -0.24 14.62
N ASP A 254 19.11 0.06 15.80
CA ASP A 254 19.21 1.41 16.34
C ASP A 254 20.19 2.31 15.54
N LYS A 255 21.11 1.71 14.77
CA LYS A 255 22.07 2.46 13.94
C LYS A 255 21.60 2.64 12.49
N GLY A 256 20.44 2.11 12.13
CA GLY A 256 19.86 2.27 10.80
C GLY A 256 20.69 1.62 9.70
N ALA A 257 21.06 0.35 9.85
CA ALA A 257 21.69 -0.41 8.80
C ALA A 257 20.76 -0.58 7.59
N GLN A 258 19.47 -0.77 7.87
CA GLN A 258 18.46 -1.05 6.86
C GLN A 258 17.70 0.19 6.39
N ILE A 259 17.17 0.09 5.17
CA ILE A 259 16.20 1.02 4.60
C ILE A 259 14.85 0.84 5.34
N VAL A 260 14.11 1.92 5.52
CA VAL A 260 12.77 1.90 6.11
C VAL A 260 11.73 1.68 5.04
N TYR A 261 10.92 0.65 5.18
CA TYR A 261 9.81 0.31 4.30
C TYR A 261 8.47 0.47 5.05
N ALA A 262 8.04 1.72 5.26
CA ALA A 262 6.74 2.01 5.86
C ALA A 262 5.64 1.87 4.80
N PRO A 263 4.60 1.04 5.04
CA PRO A 263 3.51 0.87 4.07
C PRO A 263 2.61 2.10 4.02
N ALA A 264 2.28 2.55 2.81
CA ALA A 264 1.44 3.72 2.57
C ALA A 264 0.49 3.51 1.39
N PRO A 265 -0.73 4.07 1.39
CA PRO A 265 -1.56 4.10 0.20
C PRO A 265 -0.95 5.03 -0.84
N VAL A 266 -0.90 4.59 -2.09
CA VAL A 266 -0.36 5.35 -3.22
C VAL A 266 -1.43 5.44 -4.30
N ILE A 267 -1.81 6.68 -4.66
CA ILE A 267 -2.95 6.98 -5.53
C ILE A 267 -2.57 7.94 -6.64
N ARG A 268 -3.14 7.78 -7.83
CA ARG A 268 -3.01 8.73 -8.93
C ARG A 268 -3.68 10.05 -8.56
N GLN A 269 -3.01 11.17 -8.81
CA GLN A 269 -3.54 12.52 -8.49
C GLN A 269 -4.94 12.73 -9.09
N ALA A 270 -5.15 12.34 -10.35
CA ALA A 270 -6.43 12.53 -11.03
C ALA A 270 -7.61 11.84 -10.30
N VAL A 271 -7.37 10.65 -9.73
CA VAL A 271 -8.39 9.91 -8.98
C VAL A 271 -8.66 10.58 -7.63
N LEU A 272 -7.61 11.09 -6.99
CA LEU A 272 -7.77 11.84 -5.73
C LEU A 272 -8.49 13.18 -5.93
N ASP A 273 -8.26 13.84 -7.06
CA ASP A 273 -8.98 15.08 -7.43
C ASP A 273 -10.49 14.82 -7.63
N GLU A 274 -10.83 13.65 -8.20
CA GLU A 274 -12.22 13.21 -8.42
C GLU A 274 -12.87 12.70 -7.12
N HIS A 275 -12.10 12.03 -6.26
CA HIS A 275 -12.56 11.40 -5.03
C HIS A 275 -11.72 11.83 -3.81
N PRO A 276 -11.80 13.10 -3.37
CA PRO A 276 -10.95 13.60 -2.27
C PRO A 276 -11.21 12.90 -0.92
N ASP A 277 -12.38 12.31 -0.75
CA ASP A 277 -12.76 11.57 0.46
C ASP A 277 -11.92 10.30 0.68
N ILE A 278 -11.28 9.76 -0.36
CA ILE A 278 -10.41 8.58 -0.26
C ILE A 278 -9.27 8.84 0.74
N ALA A 279 -8.60 9.99 0.65
CA ALA A 279 -7.50 10.33 1.56
C ALA A 279 -7.98 10.41 3.01
N ALA A 280 -9.09 11.13 3.25
CA ALA A 280 -9.67 11.28 4.59
C ALA A 280 -10.09 9.94 5.20
N ALA A 281 -10.49 8.97 4.37
CA ALA A 281 -10.88 7.64 4.81
C ALA A 281 -9.69 6.72 5.11
N LEU A 282 -8.62 6.78 4.31
CA LEU A 282 -7.48 5.85 4.42
C LEU A 282 -6.44 6.28 5.45
N VAL A 283 -6.22 7.58 5.65
CA VAL A 283 -5.21 8.10 6.61
C VAL A 283 -5.41 7.52 8.02
N PRO A 284 -6.59 7.56 8.64
CA PRO A 284 -6.77 6.99 9.98
C PRO A 284 -6.62 5.46 10.03
N VAL A 285 -6.93 4.75 8.93
CA VAL A 285 -6.73 3.30 8.84
C VAL A 285 -5.24 2.98 8.91
N PHE A 286 -4.42 3.59 8.05
CA PHE A 286 -2.97 3.35 8.02
C PHE A 286 -2.29 3.83 9.31
N ALA A 287 -2.72 4.93 9.90
CA ALA A 287 -2.21 5.39 11.20
C ALA A 287 -2.45 4.39 12.34
N SER A 288 -3.46 3.52 12.23
CA SER A 288 -3.78 2.48 13.23
C SER A 288 -2.95 1.19 13.08
N LEU A 289 -2.21 1.03 11.96
CA LEU A 289 -1.44 -0.17 11.63
C LEU A 289 -0.04 -0.09 12.22
N SER A 290 0.09 -0.28 13.56
CA SER A 290 1.40 -0.40 14.20
C SER A 290 2.13 -1.68 13.72
N LEU A 291 3.43 -1.77 14.03
CA LEU A 291 4.23 -2.97 13.76
C LEU A 291 3.57 -4.24 14.33
N GLU A 292 3.18 -4.19 15.60
CA GLU A 292 2.55 -5.32 16.31
C GLU A 292 1.15 -5.64 15.71
N THR A 293 0.42 -4.61 15.27
CA THR A 293 -0.86 -4.80 14.60
C THR A 293 -0.67 -5.55 13.29
N LEU A 294 0.28 -5.14 12.46
CA LEU A 294 0.55 -5.83 11.19
C LEU A 294 1.07 -7.25 11.40
N GLN A 295 1.97 -7.47 12.38
CA GLN A 295 2.41 -8.82 12.75
C GLN A 295 1.23 -9.71 13.15
N ALA A 296 0.30 -9.21 13.98
CA ALA A 296 -0.87 -9.97 14.41
C ALA A 296 -1.82 -10.31 13.25
N LEU A 297 -2.07 -9.36 12.35
CA LEU A 297 -2.93 -9.57 11.18
C LEU A 297 -2.28 -10.51 10.16
N ASN A 298 -0.98 -10.33 9.88
CA ASN A 298 -0.22 -11.22 9.00
C ASN A 298 -0.16 -12.65 9.57
N ALA A 299 -0.09 -12.82 10.91
CA ALA A 299 -0.13 -14.13 11.55
C ALA A 299 -1.46 -14.86 11.33
N ARG A 300 -2.60 -14.15 11.36
CA ARG A 300 -3.90 -14.74 11.05
C ARG A 300 -3.92 -15.34 9.64
N ILE A 301 -3.26 -14.68 8.68
CA ILE A 301 -3.21 -15.14 7.29
C ILE A 301 -2.14 -16.22 7.11
N ALA A 302 -0.88 -15.92 7.45
CA ALA A 302 0.26 -16.79 7.12
C ALA A 302 0.35 -18.03 8.01
N VAL A 303 -0.10 -17.94 9.28
CA VAL A 303 0.01 -19.03 10.26
C VAL A 303 -1.32 -19.73 10.47
N ALA A 304 -2.41 -18.98 10.68
CA ALA A 304 -3.74 -19.57 10.89
C ALA A 304 -4.47 -19.91 9.59
N GLY A 305 -3.99 -19.44 8.42
CA GLY A 305 -4.57 -19.75 7.12
C GLY A 305 -5.90 -19.05 6.84
N GLU A 306 -6.18 -17.94 7.56
CA GLU A 306 -7.39 -17.17 7.35
C GLU A 306 -7.33 -16.41 6.00
N ASP A 307 -8.50 -16.15 5.40
CA ASP A 307 -8.60 -15.35 4.18
C ASP A 307 -8.22 -13.89 4.46
N ALA A 308 -7.34 -13.32 3.64
CA ALA A 308 -6.83 -11.96 3.84
C ALA A 308 -7.93 -10.89 3.75
N GLY A 309 -8.94 -11.09 2.90
CA GLY A 309 -10.12 -10.21 2.81
C GLY A 309 -10.97 -10.26 4.06
N ALA A 310 -11.20 -11.47 4.60
CA ALA A 310 -11.92 -11.63 5.87
C ALA A 310 -11.17 -10.98 7.02
N VAL A 311 -9.85 -11.16 7.13
CA VAL A 311 -9.00 -10.51 8.15
C VAL A 311 -9.06 -8.98 8.02
N ALA A 312 -9.03 -8.45 6.80
CA ALA A 312 -9.16 -7.01 6.54
C ALA A 312 -10.51 -6.46 7.06
N VAL A 313 -11.62 -7.10 6.68
CA VAL A 313 -12.98 -6.69 7.11
C VAL A 313 -13.12 -6.73 8.62
N ASP A 314 -12.67 -7.81 9.28
CA ASP A 314 -12.72 -7.97 10.72
C ASP A 314 -11.97 -6.85 11.45
N TYR A 315 -10.75 -6.57 11.00
CA TYR A 315 -9.94 -5.48 11.56
C TYR A 315 -10.63 -4.13 11.40
N LEU A 316 -11.05 -3.81 10.17
CA LEU A 316 -11.71 -2.53 9.89
C LEU A 316 -12.99 -2.32 10.69
N LYS A 317 -13.80 -3.38 10.89
CA LYS A 317 -15.00 -3.35 11.76
C LYS A 317 -14.62 -3.18 13.22
N SER A 318 -13.61 -3.90 13.71
CA SER A 318 -13.15 -3.81 15.10
C SER A 318 -12.66 -2.41 15.47
N LYS A 319 -12.19 -1.64 14.49
CA LYS A 319 -11.72 -0.26 14.63
C LYS A 319 -12.77 0.79 14.23
N HIS A 320 -13.98 0.38 13.87
CA HIS A 320 -15.08 1.25 13.42
C HIS A 320 -14.76 2.05 12.14
N PHE A 321 -13.90 1.54 11.27
CA PHE A 321 -13.64 2.10 9.93
C PHE A 321 -14.68 1.64 8.90
N LEU A 322 -15.33 0.51 9.18
CA LEU A 322 -16.52 0.01 8.46
C LEU A 322 -17.71 -0.10 9.42
N PRO A 323 -18.95 0.02 8.87
CA PRO A 323 -20.18 -0.17 9.64
C PRO A 323 -20.36 -1.62 10.14
#